data_a23ab6da5ab5590a2e110c1a526a9450
#
_entry.id   a23ab6da5ab5590a2e110c1a526a9450
#
_cell.length_a   1.000
_cell.length_b   1.000
_cell.length_c   1.000
_cell.angle_alpha   90.00
_cell.angle_beta   90.00
_cell.angle_gamma   90.00
#
_symmetry.space_group_name_H-M   'P 1'
#
loop_
_entity.id
_entity.type
_entity.pdbx_description
1 polymer ?
#
loop_
_entity_poly.entity_id
_entity_poly.type
_entity_poly.pdbx_seq_one_letter_code
_entity_poly.pdbx_strand_id
1 'polypeptide(L)'
;MEPVTLTSERLLLRPFTPGDAEEVRAAVQDPQITRWIPLPDPYGTAEAEDFVGRYAPRAWRDDTEYTFSVRPRGRHDGPLLASASLHHPRAGTWEVGFYTVREHRGNGYATEATRTLAHWAFTTLGCVRLEWRAEVGNTASRLVAEKAGFTLEGTLRAAFARPDSHRDCWLASLLPSDLGLPSRTPYLPARQP
;
A
#
# COMPACT_ATOMS: atom_id res chain seq x y z
N MET A 1 -3.49 -8.24 14.62
CA MET A 1 -2.28 -8.10 15.48
C MET A 1 -2.23 -6.73 16.14
N GLU A 2 -1.39 -6.55 17.16
CA GLU A 2 -1.15 -5.23 17.73
C GLU A 2 -0.46 -4.32 16.70
N PRO A 3 -0.89 -3.05 16.59
CA PRO A 3 -0.29 -2.10 15.68
C PRO A 3 1.20 -1.88 15.94
N VAL A 4 1.99 -1.85 14.88
CA VAL A 4 3.44 -1.63 14.94
C VAL A 4 3.86 -0.36 14.21
N THR A 5 5.02 0.16 14.56
CA THR A 5 5.67 1.27 13.87
C THR A 5 6.92 0.75 13.16
N LEU A 6 7.08 1.10 11.89
CA LEU A 6 8.24 0.73 11.07
C LEU A 6 9.05 1.99 10.76
N THR A 7 10.34 1.83 10.57
CA THR A 7 11.23 2.92 10.19
C THR A 7 12.09 2.53 9.00
N SER A 8 12.36 3.49 8.13
CA SER A 8 13.34 3.39 7.07
C SER A 8 14.42 4.47 7.24
N GLU A 9 15.19 4.74 6.21
CA GLU A 9 16.22 5.79 6.25
C GLU A 9 15.60 7.18 6.50
N ARG A 10 14.52 7.53 5.79
CA ARG A 10 13.90 8.86 5.84
C ARG A 10 12.49 8.87 6.44
N LEU A 11 11.87 7.70 6.62
CA LEU A 11 10.45 7.59 6.93
C LEU A 11 10.18 6.91 8.26
N LEU A 12 9.08 7.34 8.86
CA LEU A 12 8.36 6.69 9.95
C LEU A 12 7.00 6.25 9.41
N LEU A 13 6.72 4.96 9.44
CA LEU A 13 5.43 4.38 9.11
C LEU A 13 4.75 3.98 10.41
N ARG A 14 3.72 4.70 10.81
CA ARG A 14 2.95 4.40 12.02
C ARG A 14 1.48 4.20 11.72
N PRO A 15 0.73 3.45 12.53
CA PRO A 15 -0.71 3.39 12.40
C PRO A 15 -1.33 4.78 12.39
N PHE A 16 -2.47 4.91 11.73
CA PHE A 16 -3.26 6.15 11.81
C PHE A 16 -3.83 6.34 13.21
N THR A 17 -3.98 7.60 13.60
CA THR A 17 -4.61 8.02 14.85
C THR A 17 -5.77 8.97 14.54
N PRO A 18 -6.73 9.17 15.47
CA PRO A 18 -7.81 10.13 15.25
C PRO A 18 -7.32 11.55 14.88
N GLY A 19 -6.15 11.95 15.35
CA GLY A 19 -5.56 13.25 15.02
C GLY A 19 -5.14 13.42 13.56
N ASP A 20 -5.09 12.33 12.79
CA ASP A 20 -4.71 12.35 11.38
C ASP A 20 -5.88 12.63 10.42
N ALA A 21 -7.13 12.68 10.92
CA ALA A 21 -8.35 12.74 10.11
C ALA A 21 -8.34 13.92 9.12
N GLU A 22 -7.95 15.11 9.57
CA GLU A 22 -7.94 16.29 8.72
C GLU A 22 -6.88 16.21 7.60
N GLU A 23 -5.68 15.69 7.90
CA GLU A 23 -4.66 15.49 6.87
C GLU A 23 -5.09 14.43 5.83
N VAL A 24 -5.74 13.35 6.28
CA VAL A 24 -6.31 12.33 5.37
C VAL A 24 -7.39 12.96 4.51
N ARG A 25 -8.34 13.71 5.11
CA ARG A 25 -9.40 14.42 4.38
C ARG A 25 -8.82 15.36 3.33
N ALA A 26 -7.84 16.18 3.71
CA ALA A 26 -7.20 17.13 2.79
C ALA A 26 -6.46 16.42 1.65
N ALA A 27 -5.72 15.35 1.94
CA ALA A 27 -4.99 14.58 0.94
C ALA A 27 -5.91 13.98 -0.13
N VAL A 28 -7.05 13.40 0.27
CA VAL A 28 -7.96 12.73 -0.66
C VAL A 28 -8.86 13.69 -1.45
N GLN A 29 -8.82 15.01 -1.21
CA GLN A 29 -9.45 15.98 -2.11
C GLN A 29 -8.68 16.12 -3.44
N ASP A 30 -7.47 15.58 -3.54
CA ASP A 30 -6.71 15.60 -4.80
C ASP A 30 -7.35 14.68 -5.86
N PRO A 31 -7.77 15.24 -7.02
CA PRO A 31 -8.38 14.45 -8.11
C PRO A 31 -7.48 13.32 -8.63
N GLN A 32 -6.16 13.43 -8.47
CA GLN A 32 -5.24 12.35 -8.85
C GLN A 32 -5.31 11.15 -7.89
N ILE A 33 -5.74 11.35 -6.64
CA ILE A 33 -5.96 10.25 -5.71
C ILE A 33 -7.32 9.60 -5.96
N THR A 34 -8.39 10.39 -6.00
CA THR A 34 -9.75 9.88 -6.20
C THR A 34 -9.96 9.21 -7.55
N ARG A 35 -9.20 9.63 -8.58
CA ARG A 35 -9.19 8.95 -9.88
C ARG A 35 -8.80 7.48 -9.80
N TRP A 36 -7.82 7.14 -8.97
CA TRP A 36 -7.22 5.80 -8.95
C TRP A 36 -7.64 4.95 -7.77
N ILE A 37 -8.06 5.56 -6.67
CA ILE A 37 -8.48 4.87 -5.44
C ILE A 37 -10.00 4.96 -5.32
N PRO A 38 -10.71 3.83 -5.19
CA PRO A 38 -12.15 3.83 -4.98
C PRO A 38 -12.45 4.31 -3.54
N LEU A 39 -12.74 5.59 -3.41
CA LEU A 39 -13.14 6.21 -2.15
C LEU A 39 -14.65 6.55 -2.18
N PRO A 40 -15.30 6.69 -1.02
CA PRO A 40 -16.63 7.28 -0.95
C PRO A 40 -16.66 8.66 -1.64
N ASP A 41 -17.77 9.00 -2.27
CA ASP A 41 -18.00 10.32 -2.89
C ASP A 41 -19.37 10.85 -2.44
N PRO A 42 -19.44 11.98 -1.70
CA PRO A 42 -18.30 12.81 -1.27
C PRO A 42 -17.44 12.18 -0.16
N TYR A 43 -16.15 12.51 -0.11
CA TYR A 43 -15.28 12.18 1.00
C TYR A 43 -15.08 13.42 1.89
N GLY A 44 -15.78 13.44 3.02
CA GLY A 44 -15.78 14.54 3.96
C GLY A 44 -15.07 14.20 5.28
N THR A 45 -15.34 15.02 6.29
CA THR A 45 -14.78 14.87 7.64
C THR A 45 -15.22 13.54 8.27
N ALA A 46 -16.51 13.18 8.14
CA ALA A 46 -17.03 11.95 8.72
C ALA A 46 -16.36 10.69 8.17
N GLU A 47 -16.08 10.63 6.86
CA GLU A 47 -15.39 9.50 6.23
C GLU A 47 -13.93 9.42 6.70
N ALA A 48 -13.26 10.56 6.85
CA ALA A 48 -11.89 10.60 7.35
C ALA A 48 -11.80 10.18 8.82
N GLU A 49 -12.70 10.68 9.67
CA GLU A 49 -12.79 10.28 11.08
C GLU A 49 -13.12 8.78 11.22
N ASP A 50 -14.03 8.27 10.40
CA ASP A 50 -14.36 6.85 10.36
C ASP A 50 -13.15 6.00 9.93
N PHE A 51 -12.43 6.43 8.90
CA PHE A 51 -11.24 5.73 8.43
C PHE A 51 -10.18 5.60 9.54
N VAL A 52 -9.78 6.71 10.16
CA VAL A 52 -8.70 6.68 11.16
C VAL A 52 -9.15 6.15 12.53
N GLY A 53 -10.41 6.36 12.91
CA GLY A 53 -10.93 6.01 14.24
C GLY A 53 -11.57 4.63 14.34
N ARG A 54 -12.11 4.10 13.24
CA ARG A 54 -12.85 2.83 13.23
C ARG A 54 -12.28 1.82 12.23
N TYR A 55 -12.21 2.18 10.94
CA TYR A 55 -11.83 1.25 9.88
C TYR A 55 -10.40 0.73 10.07
N ALA A 56 -9.41 1.62 10.09
CA ALA A 56 -8.02 1.23 10.19
C ALA A 56 -7.69 0.46 11.48
N PRO A 57 -8.12 0.88 12.69
CA PRO A 57 -7.92 0.10 13.91
C PRO A 57 -8.60 -1.28 13.89
N ARG A 58 -9.79 -1.38 13.27
CA ARG A 58 -10.47 -2.66 13.11
C ARG A 58 -9.72 -3.59 12.17
N ALA A 59 -9.28 -3.10 11.02
CA ALA A 59 -8.56 -3.87 10.03
C ALA A 59 -7.23 -4.43 10.58
N TRP A 60 -6.53 -3.65 11.41
CA TRP A 60 -5.37 -4.10 12.16
C TRP A 60 -5.69 -5.24 13.12
N ARG A 61 -6.75 -5.11 13.91
CA ARG A 61 -7.18 -6.13 14.88
C ARG A 61 -7.61 -7.42 14.22
N ASP A 62 -8.30 -7.31 13.09
CA ASP A 62 -8.89 -8.44 12.34
C ASP A 62 -7.86 -9.06 11.35
N ASP A 63 -6.61 -8.55 11.30
CA ASP A 63 -5.53 -8.97 10.41
C ASP A 63 -5.90 -8.98 8.91
N THR A 64 -6.80 -8.09 8.51
CA THR A 64 -7.28 -7.96 7.13
C THR A 64 -6.50 -6.93 6.32
N GLU A 65 -6.08 -5.86 6.98
CA GLU A 65 -5.30 -4.79 6.38
C GLU A 65 -4.48 -4.05 7.44
N TYR A 66 -3.25 -3.71 7.09
CA TYR A 66 -2.36 -2.90 7.92
C TYR A 66 -2.08 -1.58 7.21
N THR A 67 -2.77 -0.51 7.66
CA THR A 67 -2.62 0.84 7.10
C THR A 67 -1.66 1.67 7.92
N PHE A 68 -0.80 2.41 7.23
CA PHE A 68 0.21 3.27 7.83
C PHE A 68 0.11 4.70 7.31
N SER A 69 0.17 5.66 8.21
CA SER A 69 0.54 7.02 7.89
C SER A 69 2.06 7.09 7.74
N VAL A 70 2.52 7.62 6.61
CA VAL A 70 3.96 7.77 6.30
C VAL A 70 4.38 9.19 6.64
N ARG A 71 5.34 9.33 7.54
CA ARG A 71 5.81 10.59 8.12
C ARG A 71 7.32 10.72 7.96
N PRO A 72 7.92 11.92 8.09
CA PRO A 72 9.37 12.06 8.18
C PRO A 72 9.91 11.33 9.41
N ARG A 73 11.03 10.61 9.25
CA ARG A 73 11.69 9.92 10.35
C ARG A 73 12.04 10.87 11.49
N GLY A 74 11.81 10.44 12.73
CA GLY A 74 12.08 11.23 13.94
C GLY A 74 11.06 12.34 14.23
N ARG A 75 9.99 12.44 13.44
CA ARG A 75 8.92 13.43 13.63
C ARG A 75 7.56 12.73 13.63
N HIS A 76 7.14 12.24 14.80
CA HIS A 76 5.85 11.56 14.97
C HIS A 76 4.66 12.42 14.49
N ASP A 77 4.71 13.72 14.77
CA ASP A 77 3.72 14.73 14.42
C ASP A 77 4.15 15.54 13.16
N GLY A 78 5.10 15.01 12.38
CA GLY A 78 5.47 15.60 11.10
C GLY A 78 4.32 15.46 10.09
N PRO A 79 4.36 16.17 8.94
CA PRO A 79 3.29 16.15 7.95
C PRO A 79 3.05 14.74 7.38
N LEU A 80 1.82 14.46 6.99
CA LEU A 80 1.49 13.26 6.23
C LEU A 80 2.12 13.34 4.83
N LEU A 81 3.11 12.49 4.57
CA LEU A 81 3.79 12.42 3.26
C LEU A 81 3.06 11.50 2.29
N ALA A 82 2.57 10.38 2.80
CA ALA A 82 1.92 9.32 2.05
C ALA A 82 1.08 8.44 2.98
N SER A 83 0.21 7.65 2.39
CA SER A 83 -0.38 6.47 3.03
C SER A 83 0.14 5.22 2.33
N ALA A 84 0.40 4.17 3.09
CA ALA A 84 0.77 2.88 2.55
C ALA A 84 0.10 1.76 3.36
N SER A 85 -0.30 0.69 2.70
CA SER A 85 -1.02 -0.41 3.34
C SER A 85 -0.61 -1.77 2.78
N LEU A 86 -0.85 -2.80 3.59
CA LEU A 86 -0.82 -4.20 3.19
C LEU A 86 -2.19 -4.80 3.40
N HIS A 87 -2.82 -5.27 2.33
CA HIS A 87 -4.06 -6.04 2.36
C HIS A 87 -3.74 -7.54 2.35
N HIS A 88 -4.55 -8.34 3.04
CA HIS A 88 -4.37 -9.80 3.12
C HIS A 88 -5.45 -10.54 2.31
N PRO A 89 -5.31 -10.63 0.98
CA PRO A 89 -6.33 -11.25 0.13
C PRO A 89 -6.45 -12.76 0.31
N ARG A 90 -5.35 -13.45 0.63
CA ARG A 90 -5.30 -14.91 0.84
C ARG A 90 -4.03 -15.34 1.57
N ALA A 91 -4.05 -16.52 2.16
CA ALA A 91 -2.93 -17.06 2.94
C ALA A 91 -1.60 -17.01 2.16
N GLY A 92 -0.57 -16.44 2.81
CA GLY A 92 0.77 -16.28 2.26
C GLY A 92 0.94 -15.19 1.19
N THR A 93 -0.16 -14.56 0.75
CA THR A 93 -0.12 -13.47 -0.22
C THR A 93 -0.65 -12.19 0.39
N TRP A 94 0.11 -11.12 0.22
CA TRP A 94 -0.29 -9.76 0.60
C TRP A 94 -0.31 -8.86 -0.64
N GLU A 95 -1.09 -7.80 -0.59
CA GLU A 95 -1.15 -6.79 -1.64
C GLU A 95 -0.80 -5.44 -1.05
N VAL A 96 0.10 -4.70 -1.69
CA VAL A 96 0.50 -3.36 -1.26
C VAL A 96 -0.32 -2.29 -1.98
N GLY A 97 -0.86 -1.35 -1.19
CA GLY A 97 -1.50 -0.13 -1.66
C GLY A 97 -0.79 1.11 -1.16
N PHE A 98 -0.84 2.21 -1.90
CA PHE A 98 -0.26 3.48 -1.47
C PHE A 98 -0.83 4.66 -2.25
N TYR A 99 -0.78 5.84 -1.62
CA TYR A 99 -0.83 7.13 -2.30
C TYR A 99 0.17 8.10 -1.68
N THR A 100 0.58 9.11 -2.43
CA THR A 100 1.44 10.20 -1.94
C THR A 100 0.68 11.50 -1.98
N VAL A 101 0.73 12.24 -0.88
CA VAL A 101 0.17 13.59 -0.77
C VAL A 101 0.79 14.48 -1.85
N ARG A 102 -0.02 15.32 -2.49
CA ARG A 102 0.35 16.06 -3.70
C ARG A 102 1.67 16.82 -3.58
N GLU A 103 1.85 17.52 -2.47
CA GLU A 103 3.01 18.38 -2.19
C GLU A 103 4.30 17.58 -1.97
N HIS A 104 4.15 16.26 -1.74
CA HIS A 104 5.27 15.37 -1.41
C HIS A 104 5.61 14.38 -2.53
N ARG A 105 4.97 14.50 -3.71
CA ARG A 105 5.28 13.66 -4.87
C ARG A 105 6.67 13.93 -5.43
N GLY A 106 7.20 12.96 -6.18
CA GLY A 106 8.53 13.07 -6.81
C GLY A 106 9.71 12.80 -5.88
N ASN A 107 9.51 12.70 -4.55
CA ASN A 107 10.57 12.51 -3.56
C ASN A 107 10.92 11.03 -3.28
N GLY A 108 10.24 10.07 -3.92
CA GLY A 108 10.49 8.64 -3.75
C GLY A 108 9.90 8.04 -2.46
N TYR A 109 9.09 8.77 -1.71
CA TYR A 109 8.53 8.30 -0.44
C TYR A 109 7.66 7.03 -0.58
N ALA A 110 6.80 6.96 -1.61
CA ALA A 110 6.01 5.75 -1.85
C ALA A 110 6.90 4.53 -2.13
N THR A 111 7.97 4.68 -2.91
CA THR A 111 8.91 3.59 -3.18
C THR A 111 9.61 3.11 -1.91
N GLU A 112 10.08 4.04 -1.08
CA GLU A 112 10.74 3.71 0.19
C GLU A 112 9.78 3.04 1.17
N ALA A 113 8.56 3.56 1.32
CA ALA A 113 7.51 2.97 2.15
C ALA A 113 7.15 1.56 1.66
N THR A 114 6.98 1.37 0.34
CA THR A 114 6.68 0.05 -0.25
C THR A 114 7.78 -0.97 0.04
N ARG A 115 9.06 -0.59 -0.10
CA ARG A 115 10.19 -1.47 0.27
C ARG A 115 10.21 -1.83 1.75
N THR A 116 9.91 -0.86 2.61
CA THR A 116 9.83 -1.07 4.07
C THR A 116 8.72 -2.06 4.41
N LEU A 117 7.54 -1.90 3.80
CA LEU A 117 6.42 -2.83 3.97
C LEU A 117 6.73 -4.21 3.40
N ALA A 118 7.38 -4.30 2.24
CA ALA A 118 7.77 -5.58 1.65
C ALA A 118 8.73 -6.36 2.57
N HIS A 119 9.74 -5.68 3.10
CA HIS A 119 10.66 -6.30 4.05
C HIS A 119 9.94 -6.82 5.29
N TRP A 120 9.07 -6.01 5.89
CA TRP A 120 8.27 -6.41 7.04
C TRP A 120 7.33 -7.57 6.74
N ALA A 121 6.65 -7.54 5.59
CA ALA A 121 5.76 -8.62 5.16
C ALA A 121 6.50 -9.95 5.04
N PHE A 122 7.67 -9.96 4.44
CA PHE A 122 8.46 -11.19 4.24
C PHE A 122 9.11 -11.69 5.53
N THR A 123 9.58 -10.80 6.39
CA THR A 123 10.31 -11.20 7.60
C THR A 123 9.40 -11.51 8.79
N THR A 124 8.24 -10.86 8.86
CA THR A 124 7.36 -10.90 10.05
C THR A 124 6.02 -11.57 9.77
N LEU A 125 5.32 -11.21 8.67
CA LEU A 125 3.97 -11.67 8.42
C LEU A 125 3.89 -13.05 7.74
N GLY A 126 5.04 -13.65 7.39
CA GLY A 126 5.06 -14.93 6.67
C GLY A 126 4.58 -14.81 5.22
N CYS A 127 4.63 -13.61 4.67
CA CYS A 127 4.35 -13.37 3.25
C CYS A 127 5.35 -14.15 2.40
N VAL A 128 4.85 -14.84 1.39
CA VAL A 128 5.68 -15.55 0.39
C VAL A 128 5.58 -14.90 -0.98
N ARG A 129 4.57 -14.05 -1.16
CA ARG A 129 4.32 -13.29 -2.38
C ARG A 129 3.63 -11.97 -2.03
N LEU A 130 4.25 -10.87 -2.39
CA LEU A 130 3.65 -9.54 -2.30
C LEU A 130 3.18 -9.14 -3.71
N GLU A 131 1.89 -8.80 -3.83
CA GLU A 131 1.29 -8.31 -5.07
C GLU A 131 1.17 -6.79 -5.05
N TRP A 132 1.22 -6.22 -6.22
CA TRP A 132 0.79 -4.86 -6.51
C TRP A 132 -0.19 -4.90 -7.68
N ARG A 133 -1.29 -4.17 -7.53
CA ARG A 133 -2.32 -4.05 -8.55
C ARG A 133 -2.65 -2.60 -8.82
N ALA A 134 -2.88 -2.24 -10.07
CA ALA A 134 -3.38 -0.93 -10.44
C ALA A 134 -4.18 -0.99 -11.73
N GLU A 135 -5.15 -0.10 -11.87
CA GLU A 135 -5.84 0.10 -13.14
C GLU A 135 -4.83 0.46 -14.23
N VAL A 136 -5.00 -0.14 -15.43
CA VAL A 136 -4.17 0.17 -16.59
C VAL A 136 -4.23 1.65 -16.92
N GLY A 137 -3.05 2.27 -17.07
CA GLY A 137 -2.91 3.73 -17.25
C GLY A 137 -2.44 4.47 -16.00
N ASN A 138 -2.44 3.87 -14.82
CA ASN A 138 -1.83 4.45 -13.61
C ASN A 138 -0.30 4.28 -13.64
N THR A 139 0.35 4.96 -14.60
CA THR A 139 1.79 4.85 -14.84
C THR A 139 2.64 5.31 -13.65
N ALA A 140 2.15 6.28 -12.89
CA ALA A 140 2.86 6.76 -11.70
C ALA A 140 2.96 5.66 -10.63
N SER A 141 1.87 4.94 -10.35
CA SER A 141 1.86 3.82 -9.41
C SER A 141 2.72 2.65 -9.92
N ARG A 142 2.65 2.36 -11.23
CA ARG A 142 3.48 1.34 -11.87
C ARG A 142 4.98 1.64 -11.70
N LEU A 143 5.40 2.88 -11.92
CA LEU A 143 6.79 3.29 -11.74
C LEU A 143 7.27 3.09 -10.28
N VAL A 144 6.40 3.31 -9.29
CA VAL A 144 6.72 3.03 -7.89
C VAL A 144 6.94 1.53 -7.67
N ALA A 145 6.06 0.67 -8.19
CA ALA A 145 6.19 -0.77 -8.09
C ALA A 145 7.49 -1.27 -8.75
N GLU A 146 7.77 -0.85 -9.97
CA GLU A 146 9.01 -1.19 -10.69
C GLU A 146 10.26 -0.76 -9.90
N LYS A 147 10.30 0.48 -9.39
CA LYS A 147 11.39 0.98 -8.55
C LYS A 147 11.49 0.25 -7.21
N ALA A 148 10.40 -0.26 -6.68
CA ALA A 148 10.42 -1.06 -5.46
C ALA A 148 10.93 -2.50 -5.69
N GLY A 149 11.05 -2.93 -6.96
CA GLY A 149 11.60 -4.23 -7.35
C GLY A 149 10.55 -5.23 -7.83
N PHE A 150 9.28 -4.82 -7.99
CA PHE A 150 8.22 -5.70 -8.48
C PHE A 150 8.43 -6.07 -9.95
N THR A 151 8.16 -7.33 -10.27
CA THR A 151 8.12 -7.86 -11.62
C THR A 151 6.71 -7.81 -12.15
N LEU A 152 6.46 -7.11 -13.28
CA LEU A 152 5.16 -7.10 -13.95
C LEU A 152 4.89 -8.49 -14.54
N GLU A 153 3.75 -9.08 -14.19
CA GLU A 153 3.36 -10.41 -14.68
C GLU A 153 2.33 -10.36 -15.81
N GLY A 154 1.53 -9.30 -15.86
CA GLY A 154 0.56 -9.17 -16.94
C GLY A 154 -0.54 -8.17 -16.69
N THR A 155 -1.52 -8.22 -17.59
CA THR A 155 -2.77 -7.45 -17.53
C THR A 155 -3.94 -8.41 -17.35
N LEU A 156 -4.72 -8.19 -16.29
CA LEU A 156 -5.94 -8.91 -16.00
C LEU A 156 -7.12 -8.14 -16.61
N ARG A 157 -7.85 -8.75 -17.54
CA ARG A 157 -9.00 -8.11 -18.17
C ARG A 157 -10.14 -7.94 -17.18
N ALA A 158 -10.74 -6.75 -17.13
CA ALA A 158 -11.91 -6.43 -16.31
C ALA A 158 -11.77 -6.76 -14.80
N ALA A 159 -10.55 -6.79 -14.28
CA ALA A 159 -10.27 -7.23 -12.90
C ALA A 159 -10.31 -6.08 -11.88
N PHE A 160 -10.44 -4.84 -12.31
CA PHE A 160 -10.54 -3.67 -11.43
C PHE A 160 -11.98 -3.14 -11.45
N ALA A 161 -12.73 -3.39 -10.36
CA ALA A 161 -14.11 -2.93 -10.24
C ALA A 161 -14.19 -1.43 -9.95
N ARG A 162 -15.10 -0.75 -10.64
CA ARG A 162 -15.53 0.62 -10.39
C ARG A 162 -17.05 0.62 -10.19
N PRO A 163 -17.65 1.66 -9.62
CA PRO A 163 -19.09 1.69 -9.37
C PRO A 163 -19.94 1.44 -10.63
N ASP A 164 -19.49 1.89 -11.78
CA ASP A 164 -20.22 1.86 -13.07
C ASP A 164 -19.57 0.97 -14.13
N SER A 165 -18.39 0.37 -13.86
CA SER A 165 -17.60 -0.31 -14.88
C SER A 165 -16.57 -1.26 -14.31
N HIS A 166 -15.99 -2.08 -15.19
CA HIS A 166 -14.80 -2.87 -14.90
C HIS A 166 -13.65 -2.40 -15.80
N ARG A 167 -12.47 -2.28 -15.23
CA ARG A 167 -11.26 -1.83 -15.92
C ARG A 167 -10.20 -2.92 -15.93
N ASP A 168 -9.33 -2.87 -16.91
CA ASP A 168 -8.16 -3.75 -16.95
C ASP A 168 -7.18 -3.36 -15.84
N CYS A 169 -6.55 -4.36 -15.26
CA CYS A 169 -5.67 -4.24 -14.12
C CYS A 169 -4.28 -4.79 -14.43
N TRP A 170 -3.24 -4.02 -14.19
CA TRP A 170 -1.89 -4.56 -14.10
C TRP A 170 -1.70 -5.34 -12.82
N LEU A 171 -1.00 -6.47 -12.93
CA LEU A 171 -0.56 -7.29 -11.81
C LEU A 171 0.96 -7.38 -11.84
N ALA A 172 1.60 -7.08 -10.73
CA ALA A 172 3.02 -7.32 -10.50
C ALA A 172 3.24 -8.01 -9.15
N SER A 173 4.35 -8.70 -9.01
CA SER A 173 4.72 -9.37 -7.77
C SER A 173 6.15 -9.10 -7.36
N LEU A 174 6.38 -9.26 -6.06
CA LEU A 174 7.69 -9.25 -5.43
C LEU A 174 7.78 -10.50 -4.54
N LEU A 175 8.91 -11.20 -4.63
CA LEU A 175 9.18 -12.39 -3.83
C LEU A 175 10.32 -12.11 -2.83
N PRO A 176 10.43 -12.86 -1.73
CA PRO A 176 11.56 -12.71 -0.80
C PRO A 176 12.92 -12.79 -1.49
N SER A 177 13.08 -13.70 -2.46
CA SER A 177 14.31 -13.86 -3.25
C SER A 177 14.73 -12.62 -4.02
N ASP A 178 13.77 -11.81 -4.48
CA ASP A 178 14.05 -10.58 -5.23
C ASP A 178 14.71 -9.51 -4.35
N LEU A 179 14.55 -9.63 -3.03
CA LEU A 179 15.20 -8.79 -2.02
C LEU A 179 16.38 -9.51 -1.31
N GLY A 180 16.78 -10.69 -1.77
CA GLY A 180 17.84 -11.50 -1.14
C GLY A 180 17.42 -12.05 0.23
N LEU A 181 16.11 -12.13 0.51
CA LEU A 181 15.58 -12.64 1.78
C LEU A 181 15.24 -14.14 1.68
N PRO A 182 15.37 -14.89 2.78
CA PRO A 182 14.95 -16.28 2.80
C PRO A 182 13.43 -16.38 2.72
N SER A 183 12.93 -17.39 2.00
CA SER A 183 11.51 -17.74 1.98
C SER A 183 11.23 -18.89 2.94
N ARG A 184 10.11 -18.83 3.66
CA ARG A 184 9.64 -19.95 4.52
C ARG A 184 9.26 -21.18 3.72
N THR A 185 8.80 -20.97 2.48
CA THR A 185 8.50 -22.04 1.53
C THR A 185 9.26 -21.80 0.24
N PRO A 186 9.90 -22.83 -0.36
CA PRO A 186 10.66 -22.63 -1.58
C PRO A 186 9.74 -22.26 -2.75
N TYR A 187 10.16 -21.30 -3.55
CA TYR A 187 9.59 -21.04 -4.86
C TYR A 187 10.19 -22.04 -5.85
N LEU A 188 9.33 -22.82 -6.48
CA LEU A 188 9.69 -23.75 -7.55
C LEU A 188 9.08 -23.23 -8.85
N PRO A 189 9.89 -22.65 -9.76
CA PRO A 189 9.37 -22.19 -11.05
C PRO A 189 8.83 -23.38 -11.87
N ALA A 190 7.95 -23.06 -12.82
CA ALA A 190 7.39 -24.08 -13.70
C ALA A 190 8.51 -24.87 -14.38
N ARG A 191 8.35 -26.21 -14.42
CA ARG A 191 9.27 -27.06 -15.19
C ARG A 191 9.14 -26.69 -16.66
N GLN A 192 10.26 -26.40 -17.30
CA GLN A 192 10.25 -26.31 -18.75
C GLN A 192 9.93 -27.69 -19.33
N PRO A 193 9.09 -27.76 -20.38
CA PRO A 193 8.73 -29.01 -21.05
C PRO A 193 9.96 -29.70 -21.65
#